data_8922018c58075ccff38816d74f6d2f6e
#
_entry.id   8922018c58075ccff38816d74f6d2f6e
#
_cell.length_a   1.000
_cell.length_b   1.000
_cell.length_c   1.000
_cell.angle_alpha   90.00
_cell.angle_beta   90.00
_cell.angle_gamma   90.00
#
_symmetry.space_group_name_H-M   'P 1'
#
loop_
_entity.id
_entity.type
_entity.pdbx_description
1 polymer ?
#
loop_
_entity_poly.entity_id
_entity_poly.type
_entity_poly.pdbx_seq_one_letter_code
_entity_poly.pdbx_strand_id
1 'polypeptide(L)'
;EYNWIHAYPNAAAEVVALYFCGNDFDTCLNMISMMGQDVDCNAAQLMTLFGISYGLGCIADKWLKPIDDKLISYVRGYHQTTITAIAQKTVDCVRKSETSLQ
;
A
#
# COMPACT_ATOMS: atom_id res chain seq x y z
N GLU A 1 6.10 -28.32 -2.14
CA GLU A 1 5.33 -27.84 -0.98
C GLU A 1 5.57 -26.34 -0.83
N TYR A 2 4.50 -25.53 -0.74
CA TYR A 2 4.60 -24.07 -0.57
C TYR A 2 4.52 -23.71 0.92
N ASN A 3 5.16 -22.61 1.30
CA ASN A 3 5.02 -22.00 2.62
C ASN A 3 4.53 -20.55 2.51
N TRP A 4 4.30 -19.89 3.63
CA TRP A 4 3.70 -18.57 3.72
C TRP A 4 4.43 -17.45 2.96
N ILE A 5 5.73 -17.60 2.69
CA ILE A 5 6.55 -16.59 2.00
C ILE A 5 6.62 -16.79 0.47
N HIS A 6 6.12 -17.90 -0.06
CA HIS A 6 6.17 -18.13 -1.49
C HIS A 6 5.23 -17.20 -2.28
N ALA A 7 5.71 -16.71 -3.41
CA ALA A 7 4.97 -15.74 -4.23
C ALA A 7 3.61 -16.26 -4.73
N TYR A 8 3.53 -17.51 -5.16
CA TYR A 8 2.29 -18.05 -5.73
C TYR A 8 1.10 -18.08 -4.77
N PRO A 9 1.21 -18.62 -3.54
CA PRO A 9 0.09 -18.57 -2.61
C PRO A 9 -0.26 -17.15 -2.17
N ASN A 10 0.73 -16.26 -2.06
CA ASN A 10 0.50 -14.86 -1.73
C ASN A 10 -0.26 -14.13 -2.85
N ALA A 11 0.17 -14.25 -4.10
CA ALA A 11 -0.54 -13.69 -5.23
C ALA A 11 -1.97 -14.26 -5.38
N ALA A 12 -2.17 -15.55 -5.13
CA ALA A 12 -3.50 -16.15 -5.13
C ALA A 12 -4.39 -15.55 -4.04
N ALA A 13 -3.85 -15.35 -2.83
CA ALA A 13 -4.57 -14.71 -1.72
C ALA A 13 -4.99 -13.27 -2.06
N GLU A 14 -4.09 -12.50 -2.68
CA GLU A 14 -4.38 -11.14 -3.13
C GLU A 14 -5.50 -11.10 -4.16
N VAL A 15 -5.46 -11.97 -5.18
CA VAL A 15 -6.52 -12.06 -6.20
C VAL A 15 -7.87 -12.40 -5.57
N VAL A 16 -7.91 -13.36 -4.64
CA VAL A 16 -9.13 -13.74 -3.94
C VAL A 16 -9.68 -12.57 -3.12
N ALA A 17 -8.82 -11.88 -2.36
CA ALA A 17 -9.23 -10.72 -1.58
C ALA A 17 -9.80 -9.61 -2.46
N LEU A 18 -9.14 -9.25 -3.55
CA LEU A 18 -9.62 -8.25 -4.51
C LEU A 18 -10.96 -8.63 -5.16
N TYR A 19 -11.12 -9.90 -5.51
CA TYR A 19 -12.34 -10.36 -6.16
C TYR A 19 -13.57 -10.28 -5.25
N PHE A 20 -13.41 -10.61 -3.96
CA PHE A 20 -14.53 -10.71 -3.04
C PHE A 20 -14.76 -9.48 -2.15
N CYS A 21 -13.85 -8.51 -2.13
CA CYS A 21 -13.95 -7.35 -1.23
C CYS A 21 -15.01 -6.29 -1.64
N GLY A 22 -15.61 -6.40 -2.83
CA GLY A 22 -16.64 -5.45 -3.29
C GLY A 22 -16.14 -4.01 -3.43
N ASN A 23 -14.86 -3.80 -3.72
CA ASN A 23 -14.19 -2.49 -3.78
C ASN A 23 -14.18 -1.71 -2.46
N ASP A 24 -14.35 -2.41 -1.34
CA ASP A 24 -14.30 -1.82 -0.01
C ASP A 24 -12.92 -2.03 0.64
N PHE A 25 -12.29 -0.92 1.07
CA PHE A 25 -10.94 -0.92 1.65
C PHE A 25 -10.86 -1.79 2.90
N ASP A 26 -11.77 -1.58 3.85
CA ASP A 26 -11.76 -2.30 5.12
C ASP A 26 -12.02 -3.80 4.93
N THR A 27 -12.94 -4.13 4.05
CA THR A 27 -13.26 -5.53 3.73
C THR A 27 -12.04 -6.21 3.09
N CYS A 28 -11.39 -5.55 2.13
CA CYS A 28 -10.19 -6.10 1.49
C CYS A 28 -9.05 -6.30 2.49
N LEU A 29 -8.78 -5.30 3.33
CA LEU A 29 -7.75 -5.38 4.37
C LEU A 29 -8.04 -6.52 5.35
N ASN A 30 -9.27 -6.67 5.80
CA ASN A 30 -9.67 -7.75 6.69
C ASN A 30 -9.50 -9.13 6.04
N MET A 31 -9.94 -9.28 4.79
CA MET A 31 -9.84 -10.55 4.06
C MET A 31 -8.38 -10.98 3.92
N ILE A 32 -7.51 -10.11 3.41
CA ILE A 32 -6.11 -10.45 3.21
C ILE A 32 -5.38 -10.74 4.53
N SER A 33 -5.72 -10.00 5.59
CA SER A 33 -5.15 -10.21 6.93
C SER A 33 -5.54 -11.56 7.52
N MET A 34 -6.75 -12.06 7.25
CA MET A 34 -7.24 -13.33 7.75
C MET A 34 -6.72 -14.56 6.99
N MET A 35 -6.11 -14.37 5.82
CA MET A 35 -5.59 -15.48 5.01
C MET A 35 -4.30 -16.11 5.56
N GLY A 36 -3.58 -15.43 6.45
CA GLY A 36 -2.46 -16.00 7.21
C GLY A 36 -1.21 -16.33 6.39
N GLN A 37 -1.03 -15.71 5.22
CA GLN A 37 0.18 -15.77 4.41
C GLN A 37 1.17 -14.65 4.82
N ASP A 38 1.91 -14.07 3.91
CA ASP A 38 2.75 -12.89 4.15
C ASP A 38 1.88 -11.62 4.27
N VAL A 39 1.21 -11.52 5.39
CA VAL A 39 0.06 -10.62 5.60
C VAL A 39 0.43 -9.15 5.44
N ASP A 40 1.55 -8.73 5.98
CA ASP A 40 1.99 -7.32 5.93
C ASP A 40 2.39 -6.91 4.51
N CYS A 41 3.11 -7.75 3.77
CA CYS A 41 3.44 -7.50 2.38
C CYS A 41 2.19 -7.49 1.49
N ASN A 42 1.32 -8.48 1.62
CA ASN A 42 0.11 -8.58 0.83
C ASN A 42 -0.86 -7.42 1.11
N ALA A 43 -1.04 -7.06 2.38
CA ALA A 43 -1.86 -5.91 2.75
C ALA A 43 -1.28 -4.61 2.19
N ALA A 44 0.04 -4.40 2.27
CA ALA A 44 0.68 -3.22 1.70
C ALA A 44 0.46 -3.11 0.19
N GLN A 45 0.56 -4.21 -0.56
CA GLN A 45 0.32 -4.23 -1.99
C GLN A 45 -1.12 -3.88 -2.33
N LEU A 46 -2.10 -4.56 -1.71
CA LEU A 46 -3.52 -4.33 -1.98
C LEU A 46 -3.96 -2.93 -1.58
N MET A 47 -3.55 -2.44 -0.41
CA MET A 47 -3.91 -1.10 0.04
C MET A 47 -3.26 -0.01 -0.82
N THR A 48 -2.09 -0.27 -1.40
CA THR A 48 -1.49 0.60 -2.42
C THR A 48 -2.36 0.67 -3.67
N LEU A 49 -2.89 -0.45 -4.16
CA LEU A 49 -3.82 -0.47 -5.30
C LEU A 49 -5.09 0.34 -5.02
N PHE A 50 -5.65 0.22 -3.81
CA PHE A 50 -6.79 1.05 -3.40
C PHE A 50 -6.43 2.54 -3.40
N GLY A 51 -5.29 2.91 -2.84
CA GLY A 51 -4.82 4.30 -2.83
C GLY A 51 -4.64 4.89 -4.23
N ILE A 52 -4.10 4.10 -5.17
CA ILE A 52 -3.93 4.51 -6.58
C ILE A 52 -5.29 4.64 -7.27
N SER A 53 -6.22 3.70 -7.04
CA SER A 53 -7.50 3.64 -7.74
C SER A 53 -8.53 4.63 -7.22
N TYR A 54 -8.57 4.87 -5.91
CA TYR A 54 -9.63 5.63 -5.25
C TYR A 54 -9.13 6.85 -4.47
N GLY A 55 -7.80 7.02 -4.36
CA GLY A 55 -7.19 8.11 -3.60
C GLY A 55 -7.30 7.94 -2.08
N LEU A 56 -6.84 8.94 -1.35
CA LEU A 56 -6.80 8.92 0.12
C LEU A 56 -8.20 8.82 0.75
N GLY A 57 -9.23 9.29 0.06
CA GLY A 57 -10.60 9.30 0.55
C GLY A 57 -11.24 7.92 0.77
N CYS A 58 -10.64 6.84 0.22
CA CYS A 58 -11.11 5.48 0.48
C CYS A 58 -10.64 4.92 1.83
N ILE A 59 -9.70 5.59 2.50
CA ILE A 59 -9.09 5.15 3.75
C ILE A 59 -9.79 5.81 4.92
N ALA A 60 -10.40 5.03 5.79
CA ALA A 60 -11.10 5.54 6.95
C ALA A 60 -10.13 6.18 7.97
N ASP A 61 -10.60 7.21 8.65
CA ASP A 61 -9.86 7.95 9.70
C ASP A 61 -9.26 7.05 10.78
N LYS A 62 -9.89 5.93 11.11
CA LYS A 62 -9.38 4.97 12.09
C LYS A 62 -8.00 4.39 11.73
N TRP A 63 -7.65 4.38 10.43
CA TRP A 63 -6.34 3.95 9.93
C TRP A 63 -5.35 5.11 9.83
N LEU A 64 -5.82 6.29 9.43
CA LEU A 64 -4.97 7.46 9.21
C LEU A 64 -4.55 8.14 10.52
N LYS A 65 -5.48 8.34 11.45
CA LYS A 65 -5.23 9.06 12.70
C LYS A 65 -4.11 8.48 13.57
N PRO A 66 -4.00 7.15 13.76
CA PRO A 66 -2.90 6.60 14.55
C PRO A 66 -1.52 6.81 13.92
N ILE A 67 -1.44 6.88 12.59
CA ILE A 67 -0.20 7.08 11.84
C ILE A 67 0.24 8.54 11.90
N ASP A 68 -0.72 9.49 11.90
CA ASP A 68 -0.49 10.93 12.04
C ASP A 68 0.55 11.46 11.03
N ASP A 69 0.48 10.99 9.79
CA ASP A 69 1.41 11.29 8.68
C ASP A 69 2.90 11.03 8.99
N LYS A 70 3.23 10.34 10.08
CA LYS A 70 4.61 10.06 10.48
C LYS A 70 5.18 8.87 9.72
N LEU A 71 6.40 9.01 9.27
CA LEU A 71 7.16 7.94 8.62
C LEU A 71 8.56 7.82 9.22
N ILE A 72 8.85 6.63 9.76
CA ILE A 72 10.21 6.22 10.14
C ILE A 72 10.66 5.18 9.13
N SER A 73 11.76 5.42 8.43
CA SER A 73 12.22 4.55 7.36
C SER A 73 13.72 4.28 7.41
N TYR A 74 14.16 3.22 6.74
CA TYR A 74 15.57 2.92 6.53
C TYR A 74 16.16 3.58 5.27
N VAL A 75 15.37 4.38 4.56
CA VAL A 75 15.84 5.08 3.37
C VAL A 75 16.84 6.17 3.76
N ARG A 76 18.02 6.12 3.16
CA ARG A 76 19.10 7.08 3.43
C ARG A 76 18.62 8.52 3.21
N GLY A 77 18.79 9.36 4.22
CA GLY A 77 18.35 10.76 4.20
C GLY A 77 16.89 10.98 4.55
N TYR A 78 16.11 9.91 4.83
CA TYR A 78 14.68 9.96 5.15
C TYR A 78 14.32 9.12 6.37
N HIS A 79 15.20 9.06 7.37
CA HIS A 79 14.96 8.27 8.59
C HIS A 79 13.72 8.73 9.36
N GLN A 80 13.50 10.04 9.41
CA GLN A 80 12.31 10.64 10.00
C GLN A 80 11.75 11.66 9.02
N THR A 81 10.54 11.44 8.55
CA THR A 81 9.87 12.27 7.55
C THR A 81 8.36 12.11 7.68
N THR A 82 7.61 12.61 6.71
CA THR A 82 6.18 12.38 6.60
C THR A 82 5.83 11.62 5.33
N ILE A 83 4.73 10.88 5.37
CA ILE A 83 4.19 10.18 4.19
C ILE A 83 3.90 11.19 3.09
N THR A 84 3.28 12.32 3.43
CA THR A 84 2.99 13.42 2.49
C THR A 84 4.25 13.97 1.84
N ALA A 85 5.33 14.16 2.58
CA ALA A 85 6.59 14.68 2.03
C ALA A 85 7.23 13.72 1.02
N ILE A 86 7.20 12.41 1.29
CA ILE A 86 7.70 11.40 0.34
C ILE A 86 6.81 11.31 -0.90
N ALA A 87 5.50 11.34 -0.73
CA ALA A 87 4.56 11.36 -1.85
C ALA A 87 4.80 12.56 -2.77
N GLN A 88 4.96 13.77 -2.20
CA GLN A 88 5.25 14.98 -2.97
C GLN A 88 6.57 14.85 -3.75
N LYS A 89 7.63 14.35 -3.12
CA LYS A 89 8.92 14.12 -3.80
C LYS A 89 8.81 13.13 -4.94
N THR A 90 8.01 12.09 -4.79
CA THR A 90 7.76 11.11 -5.86
C THR A 90 7.10 11.78 -7.06
N VAL A 91 6.07 12.59 -6.83
CA VAL A 91 5.40 13.37 -7.90
C VAL A 91 6.39 14.35 -8.57
N ASP A 92 7.22 15.03 -7.79
CA ASP A 92 8.21 15.97 -8.34
C ASP A 92 9.26 15.26 -9.21
N CYS A 93 9.65 14.03 -8.84
CA CYS A 93 10.55 13.22 -9.68
C CYS A 93 9.91 12.83 -11.01
N VAL A 94 8.64 12.42 -11.01
CA VAL A 94 7.90 12.09 -12.23
C VAL A 94 7.82 13.30 -13.15
N ARG A 95 7.42 14.46 -12.64
CA ARG A 95 7.31 15.71 -13.42
C ARG A 95 8.63 16.13 -14.04
N LYS A 96 9.75 15.98 -13.31
CA LYS A 96 11.09 16.28 -13.86
C LYS A 96 11.48 15.34 -14.99
N SER A 97 11.14 14.04 -14.88
CA SER A 97 11.44 13.08 -15.94
C SER A 97 10.65 13.36 -17.21
N GLU A 98 9.39 13.76 -17.10
CA GLU A 98 8.56 14.15 -18.25
C GLU A 98 9.12 15.38 -18.98
N THR A 99 9.60 16.39 -18.24
CA THR A 99 10.21 17.60 -18.83
C THR A 99 11.54 17.29 -19.53
N SER A 100 12.25 16.25 -19.12
CA SER A 100 13.54 15.86 -19.73
C SER A 100 13.38 15.04 -21.02
N LEU A 101 12.18 14.60 -21.36
CA LEU A 101 11.86 13.82 -22.56
C LEU A 101 11.28 14.69 -23.71
N GLN A 102 11.10 15.98 -23.47
CA GLN A 102 10.68 16.98 -24.46
C GLN A 102 11.89 17.77 -24.96
#